data_05bc17ceadabd35e0680f6236a85786f
#
_entry.id   05bc17ceadabd35e0680f6236a85786f
#
_cell.length_a   1.000
_cell.length_b   1.000
_cell.length_c   1.000
_cell.angle_alpha   90.00
_cell.angle_beta   90.00
_cell.angle_gamma   90.00
#
_symmetry.space_group_name_H-M   'P 1'
#
loop_
_entity.id
_entity.type
_entity.pdbx_description
1 polymer ?
#
loop_
_entity_poly.entity_id
_entity_poly.type
_entity_poly.pdbx_seq_one_letter_code
_entity_poly.pdbx_strand_id
1 'polypeptide(L)'
;VTLPDLASTFLESGNVEVPNVMTSKSLWPILKSNKKGIVDESRDYVLTGRERHVARARRGQMPYPQRAIRTDKYLYIMNFKPDRYPLGDHYNLDTDKEANVNQLTNNTFITIPDEDAGPTKAWIVKNRKDPKYKKYFSRAYGKRPLEELYDLKKDPYQMNNVARESGYERVRIELNKKLFSLLTETNDPRLLNDGSFFENPPMSGPVGGVKVKK
;
A
#
# COMPACT_ATOMS: atom_id res chain seq x y z
N VAL A 1 -12.06 9.56 -5.42
CA VAL A 1 -12.54 8.52 -6.32
C VAL A 1 -11.76 7.25 -6.07
N THR A 2 -12.44 6.13 -5.93
CA THR A 2 -11.86 4.79 -5.73
C THR A 2 -12.32 3.85 -6.83
N LEU A 3 -11.63 2.73 -7.05
CA LEU A 3 -12.07 1.72 -8.03
C LEU A 3 -13.47 1.16 -7.72
N PRO A 4 -13.86 0.88 -6.46
CA PRO A 4 -15.22 0.48 -6.12
C PRO A 4 -16.31 1.45 -6.61
N ASP A 5 -16.03 2.76 -6.66
CA ASP A 5 -17.00 3.76 -7.15
C ASP A 5 -17.41 3.51 -8.60
N LEU A 6 -16.55 2.88 -9.41
CA LEU A 6 -16.86 2.56 -10.82
C LEU A 6 -17.99 1.53 -10.93
N ALA A 7 -18.05 0.54 -10.04
CA ALA A 7 -19.09 -0.48 -10.08
C ALA A 7 -20.49 0.14 -9.87
N SER A 8 -20.65 0.97 -8.84
CA SER A 8 -21.91 1.69 -8.59
C SER A 8 -22.23 2.67 -9.73
N THR A 9 -21.22 3.29 -10.33
CA THR A 9 -21.39 4.20 -11.47
C THR A 9 -21.91 3.48 -12.71
N PHE A 10 -21.37 2.29 -13.02
CA PHE A 10 -21.81 1.51 -14.18
C PHE A 10 -23.26 1.01 -14.00
N LEU A 11 -23.62 0.55 -12.81
CA LEU A 11 -24.99 0.14 -12.53
C LEU A 11 -25.96 1.32 -12.70
N GLU A 12 -25.68 2.45 -12.08
CA GLU A 12 -26.54 3.64 -12.20
C GLU A 12 -26.62 4.17 -13.63
N SER A 13 -25.51 4.17 -14.37
CA SER A 13 -25.52 4.62 -15.76
C SER A 13 -26.32 3.71 -16.68
N GLY A 14 -26.40 2.42 -16.35
CA GLY A 14 -27.25 1.42 -17.01
C GLY A 14 -28.69 1.36 -16.49
N ASN A 15 -29.08 2.31 -15.62
CA ASN A 15 -30.40 2.33 -14.97
C ASN A 15 -30.70 1.02 -14.18
N VAL A 16 -29.65 0.46 -13.55
CA VAL A 16 -29.74 -0.71 -12.67
C VAL A 16 -29.57 -0.24 -11.23
N GLU A 17 -30.43 -0.73 -10.35
CA GLU A 17 -30.32 -0.43 -8.91
C GLU A 17 -28.99 -0.91 -8.33
N VAL A 18 -28.32 -0.05 -7.55
CA VAL A 18 -27.08 -0.39 -6.85
C VAL A 18 -27.43 -1.23 -5.62
N PRO A 19 -26.98 -2.49 -5.51
CA PRO A 19 -27.26 -3.33 -4.36
C PRO A 19 -26.78 -2.73 -3.03
N ASN A 20 -27.58 -2.87 -1.97
CA ASN A 20 -27.27 -2.31 -0.64
C ASN A 20 -25.94 -2.81 -0.03
N VAL A 21 -25.42 -3.96 -0.49
CA VAL A 21 -24.11 -4.48 -0.06
C VAL A 21 -22.93 -3.70 -0.63
N MET A 22 -23.16 -2.88 -1.67
CA MET A 22 -22.14 -2.01 -2.23
C MET A 22 -22.04 -0.71 -1.42
N THR A 23 -20.94 -0.53 -0.73
CA THR A 23 -20.69 0.68 0.10
C THR A 23 -20.10 1.84 -0.68
N SER A 24 -19.79 1.63 -1.96
CA SER A 24 -19.24 2.66 -2.85
C SER A 24 -20.29 3.65 -3.31
N LYS A 25 -19.87 4.87 -3.62
CA LYS A 25 -20.73 5.94 -4.11
C LYS A 25 -20.57 6.10 -5.62
N SER A 26 -21.66 6.12 -6.36
CA SER A 26 -21.65 6.38 -7.80
C SER A 26 -21.04 7.75 -8.13
N LEU A 27 -20.25 7.80 -9.17
CA LEU A 27 -19.71 9.05 -9.75
C LEU A 27 -20.70 9.69 -10.75
N TRP A 28 -21.81 9.03 -11.05
CA TRP A 28 -22.74 9.47 -12.08
C TRP A 28 -23.26 10.91 -11.89
N PRO A 29 -23.62 11.35 -10.66
CA PRO A 29 -23.99 12.74 -10.41
C PRO A 29 -22.85 13.73 -10.68
N ILE A 30 -21.60 13.33 -10.40
CA ILE A 30 -20.41 14.16 -10.65
C ILE A 30 -20.17 14.28 -12.16
N LEU A 31 -20.26 13.17 -12.90
CA LEU A 31 -20.05 13.13 -14.35
C LEU A 31 -21.08 13.96 -15.13
N LYS A 32 -22.30 14.07 -14.61
CA LYS A 32 -23.37 14.91 -15.19
C LYS A 32 -23.29 16.38 -14.76
N SER A 33 -22.45 16.72 -13.80
CA SER A 33 -22.37 18.07 -13.27
C SER A 33 -21.60 19.01 -14.20
N ASN A 34 -22.08 20.22 -14.37
CA ASN A 34 -21.35 21.30 -15.03
C ASN A 34 -20.45 22.08 -14.05
N LYS A 35 -20.45 21.75 -12.76
CA LYS A 35 -19.60 22.39 -11.75
C LYS A 35 -18.14 22.01 -11.97
N LYS A 36 -17.24 22.95 -11.63
CA LYS A 36 -15.79 22.75 -11.63
C LYS A 36 -15.28 22.62 -10.19
N GLY A 37 -14.15 21.94 -10.00
CA GLY A 37 -13.54 21.74 -8.70
C GLY A 37 -14.19 20.60 -7.92
N ILE A 38 -14.36 20.75 -6.61
CA ILE A 38 -14.99 19.75 -5.73
C ILE A 38 -16.50 19.82 -5.94
N VAL A 39 -17.06 18.83 -6.62
CA VAL A 39 -18.49 18.74 -6.93
C VAL A 39 -19.28 18.11 -5.78
N ASP A 40 -18.71 17.15 -5.09
CA ASP A 40 -19.29 16.41 -3.96
C ASP A 40 -18.35 16.50 -2.75
N GLU A 41 -18.68 17.38 -1.81
CA GLU A 41 -17.90 17.60 -0.59
C GLU A 41 -17.94 16.42 0.38
N SER A 42 -18.90 15.51 0.25
CA SER A 42 -18.96 14.29 1.06
C SER A 42 -17.86 13.28 0.75
N ARG A 43 -17.11 13.50 -0.34
CA ARG A 43 -15.95 12.69 -0.75
C ARG A 43 -14.65 13.32 -0.25
N ASP A 44 -14.58 13.56 1.05
CA ASP A 44 -13.46 14.24 1.71
C ASP A 44 -12.25 13.34 1.98
N TYR A 45 -12.39 12.02 1.82
CA TYR A 45 -11.30 11.05 1.97
C TYR A 45 -11.40 9.87 1.01
N VAL A 46 -10.28 9.15 0.90
CA VAL A 46 -10.17 7.83 0.27
C VAL A 46 -9.54 6.87 1.27
N LEU A 47 -10.15 5.72 1.46
CA LEU A 47 -9.60 4.60 2.23
C LEU A 47 -8.97 3.59 1.28
N THR A 48 -7.73 3.18 1.57
CA THR A 48 -7.02 2.14 0.83
C THR A 48 -6.36 1.14 1.77
N GLY A 49 -6.11 -0.06 1.27
CA GLY A 49 -5.44 -1.08 2.04
C GLY A 49 -4.70 -2.09 1.18
N ARG A 50 -3.73 -2.75 1.78
CA ARG A 50 -3.00 -3.87 1.19
C ARG A 50 -2.73 -4.91 2.27
N GLU A 51 -2.82 -6.16 1.88
CA GLU A 51 -2.36 -7.29 2.68
C GLU A 51 -1.22 -8.01 1.96
N ARG A 52 -1.48 -8.43 0.75
CA ARG A 52 -0.55 -9.24 -0.02
C ARG A 52 -0.71 -8.90 -1.51
N HIS A 53 0.39 -8.80 -2.22
CA HIS A 53 0.39 -8.71 -3.67
C HIS A 53 0.99 -9.99 -4.24
N VAL A 54 2.27 -10.25 -4.02
CA VAL A 54 2.92 -11.50 -4.44
C VAL A 54 2.97 -12.45 -3.25
N ALA A 55 2.29 -13.61 -3.36
CA ALA A 55 2.18 -14.59 -2.28
C ALA A 55 3.53 -15.07 -1.75
N ARG A 56 4.55 -15.17 -2.63
CA ARG A 56 5.88 -15.70 -2.31
C ARG A 56 6.91 -14.64 -1.94
N ALA A 57 6.51 -13.38 -1.90
CA ALA A 57 7.45 -12.29 -1.65
C ALA A 57 8.11 -12.37 -0.28
N ARG A 58 7.45 -13.03 0.69
CA ARG A 58 7.95 -13.19 2.05
C ARG A 58 7.96 -14.67 2.46
N ARG A 59 8.91 -15.04 3.30
CA ARG A 59 8.94 -16.38 3.90
C ARG A 59 7.62 -16.66 4.61
N GLY A 60 7.13 -17.87 4.49
CA GLY A 60 5.83 -18.25 5.05
C GLY A 60 4.64 -17.58 4.38
N GLN A 61 4.83 -16.94 3.22
CA GLN A 61 3.80 -16.24 2.47
C GLN A 61 3.10 -15.13 3.29
N MET A 62 3.84 -14.55 4.22
CA MET A 62 3.31 -13.55 5.14
C MET A 62 2.86 -12.27 4.42
N PRO A 63 1.74 -11.66 4.82
CA PRO A 63 1.28 -10.40 4.27
C PRO A 63 2.17 -9.21 4.70
N TYR A 64 2.02 -8.09 4.01
CA TYR A 64 2.44 -6.79 4.51
C TYR A 64 1.20 -5.91 4.68
N PRO A 65 0.59 -5.96 5.87
CA PRO A 65 -0.68 -5.28 6.12
C PRO A 65 -0.51 -3.78 6.26
N GLN A 66 -1.25 -3.07 5.44
CA GLN A 66 -1.30 -1.61 5.40
C GLN A 66 -2.74 -1.14 5.31
N ARG A 67 -3.08 -0.05 6.00
CA ARG A 67 -4.29 0.75 5.74
C ARG A 67 -3.90 2.20 5.67
N ALA A 68 -4.54 2.93 4.78
CA ALA A 68 -4.25 4.34 4.59
C ALA A 68 -5.53 5.14 4.39
N ILE A 69 -5.54 6.35 4.93
CA ILE A 69 -6.54 7.36 4.67
C ILE A 69 -5.87 8.56 4.00
N ARG A 70 -6.40 8.95 2.84
CA ARG A 70 -5.95 10.11 2.08
C ARG A 70 -7.05 11.16 2.02
N THR A 71 -6.72 12.36 2.40
CA THR A 71 -7.54 13.57 2.23
C THR A 71 -6.93 14.47 1.15
N ASP A 72 -7.52 15.64 0.92
CA ASP A 72 -6.94 16.65 0.04
C ASP A 72 -5.57 17.18 0.52
N LYS A 73 -5.35 17.17 1.85
CA LYS A 73 -4.16 17.75 2.47
C LYS A 73 -3.14 16.73 2.95
N TYR A 74 -3.59 15.56 3.36
CA TYR A 74 -2.75 14.59 4.06
C TYR A 74 -2.93 13.18 3.54
N LEU A 75 -1.85 12.41 3.59
CA LEU A 75 -1.87 10.96 3.50
C LEU A 75 -1.36 10.38 4.82
N TYR A 76 -2.20 9.62 5.52
CA TYR A 76 -1.82 8.87 6.72
C TYR A 76 -1.84 7.39 6.43
N ILE A 77 -0.77 6.68 6.83
CA ILE A 77 -0.60 5.24 6.61
C ILE A 77 -0.31 4.55 7.95
N MET A 78 -1.03 3.46 8.22
CA MET A 78 -0.78 2.53 9.30
C MET A 78 -0.15 1.25 8.74
N ASN A 79 1.07 0.94 9.17
CA ASN A 79 1.79 -0.29 8.86
C ASN A 79 1.67 -1.25 10.05
N PHE A 80 0.79 -2.25 9.97
CA PHE A 80 0.48 -3.13 11.11
C PHE A 80 1.62 -4.08 11.50
N LYS A 81 2.52 -4.39 10.59
CA LYS A 81 3.69 -5.26 10.83
C LYS A 81 4.97 -4.57 10.31
N PRO A 82 5.44 -3.51 11.00
CA PRO A 82 6.58 -2.70 10.56
C PRO A 82 7.91 -3.44 10.58
N ASP A 83 7.97 -4.60 11.21
CA ASP A 83 9.10 -5.52 11.20
C ASP A 83 9.29 -6.26 9.87
N ARG A 84 8.29 -6.25 8.98
CA ARG A 84 8.33 -6.87 7.65
C ARG A 84 8.78 -5.87 6.57
N TYR A 85 9.36 -6.38 5.49
CA TYR A 85 9.67 -5.56 4.32
C TYR A 85 8.44 -5.36 3.43
N PRO A 86 8.18 -4.13 2.95
CA PRO A 86 6.96 -3.83 2.18
C PRO A 86 6.88 -4.52 0.82
N LEU A 87 8.03 -4.71 0.14
CA LEU A 87 8.12 -5.32 -1.19
C LEU A 87 8.74 -6.72 -1.18
N GLY A 88 8.59 -7.43 -0.07
CA GLY A 88 9.11 -8.79 0.11
C GLY A 88 10.45 -8.85 0.82
N ASP A 89 10.78 -10.06 1.27
CA ASP A 89 12.06 -10.30 1.93
C ASP A 89 13.22 -10.08 0.94
N HIS A 90 14.31 -9.56 1.48
CA HIS A 90 15.52 -9.38 0.68
C HIS A 90 16.29 -10.71 0.60
N TYR A 91 16.41 -11.24 -0.62
CA TYR A 91 17.11 -12.49 -0.88
C TYR A 91 18.48 -12.27 -1.49
N ASN A 92 19.50 -12.92 -0.94
CA ASN A 92 20.86 -12.91 -1.46
C ASN A 92 21.50 -11.51 -1.62
N LEU A 93 21.03 -10.52 -0.88
CA LEU A 93 21.75 -9.25 -0.76
C LEU A 93 23.00 -9.47 0.12
N ASP A 94 24.12 -8.87 -0.28
CA ASP A 94 25.38 -8.93 0.45
C ASP A 94 25.95 -10.36 0.64
N THR A 95 25.67 -11.24 -0.31
CA THR A 95 26.19 -12.61 -0.35
C THR A 95 26.94 -12.87 -1.67
N ASP A 96 27.65 -14.00 -1.72
CA ASP A 96 28.30 -14.51 -2.95
C ASP A 96 27.30 -14.85 -4.07
N LYS A 97 26.01 -15.00 -3.70
CA LYS A 97 24.89 -15.27 -4.63
C LYS A 97 24.13 -14.01 -5.05
N GLU A 98 24.72 -12.86 -4.85
CA GLU A 98 24.07 -11.60 -5.23
C GLU A 98 23.81 -11.53 -6.73
N ALA A 99 22.56 -11.23 -7.10
CA ALA A 99 22.15 -11.11 -8.50
C ALA A 99 22.93 -10.04 -9.27
N ASN A 100 23.30 -10.33 -10.49
CA ASN A 100 23.93 -9.36 -11.39
C ASN A 100 22.90 -8.41 -12.02
N VAL A 101 23.40 -7.38 -12.75
CA VAL A 101 22.54 -6.36 -13.37
C VAL A 101 21.53 -6.99 -14.33
N ASN A 102 21.96 -7.94 -15.19
CA ASN A 102 21.08 -8.59 -16.15
C ASN A 102 19.94 -9.35 -15.46
N GLN A 103 20.25 -10.10 -14.40
CA GLN A 103 19.26 -10.83 -13.62
C GLN A 103 18.25 -9.89 -12.97
N LEU A 104 18.70 -8.77 -12.36
CA LEU A 104 17.81 -7.78 -11.73
C LEU A 104 16.94 -7.04 -12.75
N THR A 105 17.44 -6.88 -13.98
CA THR A 105 16.71 -6.20 -15.06
C THR A 105 15.63 -7.07 -15.70
N ASN A 106 15.82 -8.41 -15.67
CA ASN A 106 14.99 -9.32 -16.47
C ASN A 106 14.23 -10.38 -15.63
N ASN A 107 14.41 -10.41 -14.29
CA ASN A 107 13.72 -11.36 -13.43
C ASN A 107 13.10 -10.68 -12.21
N THR A 108 11.77 -10.59 -12.20
CA THR A 108 10.99 -9.98 -11.12
C THR A 108 11.24 -10.64 -9.77
N PHE A 109 11.35 -11.97 -9.72
CA PHE A 109 11.40 -12.72 -8.46
C PHE A 109 12.77 -12.76 -7.77
N ILE A 110 13.79 -12.11 -8.36
CA ILE A 110 15.13 -12.06 -7.78
C ILE A 110 15.25 -10.91 -6.79
N THR A 111 15.90 -11.18 -5.68
CA THR A 111 16.34 -10.23 -4.66
C THR A 111 15.21 -9.55 -3.88
N ILE A 112 14.28 -8.91 -4.56
CA ILE A 112 13.09 -8.23 -4.00
C ILE A 112 11.89 -8.68 -4.82
N PRO A 113 11.18 -9.74 -4.39
CA PRO A 113 10.26 -10.46 -5.29
C PRO A 113 8.91 -9.78 -5.55
N ASP A 114 8.56 -8.74 -4.80
CA ASP A 114 7.33 -7.96 -4.99
C ASP A 114 7.56 -6.66 -5.80
N GLU A 115 8.74 -6.54 -6.38
CA GLU A 115 9.15 -5.45 -7.25
C GLU A 115 9.45 -5.98 -8.64
N ASP A 116 8.82 -5.43 -9.67
CA ASP A 116 9.03 -5.83 -11.03
C ASP A 116 10.48 -5.64 -11.51
N ALA A 117 10.93 -6.55 -12.37
CA ALA A 117 12.23 -6.44 -13.00
C ALA A 117 12.34 -5.16 -13.84
N GLY A 118 13.52 -4.57 -13.85
CA GLY A 118 13.77 -3.40 -14.66
C GLY A 118 15.09 -2.71 -14.36
N PRO A 119 15.51 -1.78 -15.24
CA PRO A 119 16.77 -1.06 -15.06
C PRO A 119 16.81 -0.26 -13.75
N THR A 120 15.67 0.29 -13.32
CA THR A 120 15.56 1.06 -12.07
C THR A 120 15.81 0.17 -10.85
N LYS A 121 15.19 -1.01 -10.79
CA LYS A 121 15.45 -2.01 -9.73
C LYS A 121 16.93 -2.36 -9.69
N ALA A 122 17.51 -2.69 -10.84
CA ALA A 122 18.92 -3.06 -10.94
C ALA A 122 19.82 -1.94 -10.44
N TRP A 123 19.56 -0.69 -10.87
CA TRP A 123 20.35 0.46 -10.48
C TRP A 123 20.26 0.74 -8.97
N ILE A 124 19.05 0.75 -8.39
CA ILE A 124 18.85 1.00 -6.95
C ILE A 124 19.52 -0.08 -6.12
N VAL A 125 19.38 -1.36 -6.49
CA VAL A 125 20.00 -2.47 -5.77
C VAL A 125 21.52 -2.40 -5.83
N LYS A 126 22.10 -2.14 -6.99
CA LYS A 126 23.56 -2.09 -7.18
C LYS A 126 24.22 -0.89 -6.49
N ASN A 127 23.52 0.23 -6.39
CA ASN A 127 24.04 1.44 -5.77
C ASN A 127 23.65 1.60 -4.29
N ARG A 128 23.07 0.59 -3.66
CA ARG A 128 22.57 0.64 -2.26
C ARG A 128 23.65 0.95 -1.20
N LYS A 129 24.91 0.62 -1.48
CA LYS A 129 26.05 0.86 -0.58
C LYS A 129 26.71 2.22 -0.78
N ASP A 130 26.48 2.88 -1.91
CA ASP A 130 27.02 4.19 -2.19
C ASP A 130 26.36 5.24 -1.27
N PRO A 131 27.12 6.02 -0.49
CA PRO A 131 26.59 7.05 0.41
C PRO A 131 25.65 8.05 -0.26
N LYS A 132 25.90 8.37 -1.54
CA LYS A 132 25.09 9.28 -2.33
C LYS A 132 23.71 8.70 -2.67
N TYR A 133 23.63 7.38 -2.90
CA TYR A 133 22.46 6.71 -3.46
C TYR A 133 21.70 5.79 -2.49
N LYS A 134 22.33 5.39 -1.37
CA LYS A 134 21.72 4.49 -0.37
C LYS A 134 20.32 4.92 0.09
N LYS A 135 20.05 6.22 0.10
CA LYS A 135 18.74 6.77 0.48
C LYS A 135 17.62 6.28 -0.43
N TYR A 136 17.89 6.04 -1.70
CA TYR A 136 16.87 5.53 -2.64
C TYR A 136 16.53 4.09 -2.36
N PHE A 137 17.54 3.25 -2.04
CA PHE A 137 17.30 1.88 -1.62
C PHE A 137 16.47 1.82 -0.32
N SER A 138 16.84 2.60 0.68
CA SER A 138 16.12 2.65 1.96
C SER A 138 14.66 3.12 1.77
N ARG A 139 14.43 4.10 0.90
CA ARG A 139 13.09 4.60 0.62
C ARG A 139 12.24 3.63 -0.21
N ALA A 140 12.83 2.96 -1.19
CA ALA A 140 12.09 2.01 -2.03
C ALA A 140 11.82 0.69 -1.29
N TYR A 141 12.81 0.14 -0.60
CA TYR A 141 12.81 -1.25 -0.14
C TYR A 141 12.97 -1.43 1.36
N GLY A 142 13.31 -0.39 2.10
CA GLY A 142 13.48 -0.43 3.55
C GLY A 142 12.17 -0.71 4.30
N LYS A 143 12.30 -1.20 5.54
CA LYS A 143 11.18 -1.32 6.46
C LYS A 143 10.56 0.04 6.73
N ARG A 144 9.26 0.06 6.95
CA ARG A 144 8.51 1.28 7.23
C ARG A 144 8.26 1.42 8.74
N PRO A 145 8.15 2.65 9.26
CA PRO A 145 7.68 2.85 10.63
C PRO A 145 6.21 2.42 10.77
N LEU A 146 5.75 2.28 12.01
CA LEU A 146 4.35 1.94 12.31
C LEU A 146 3.38 2.93 11.66
N GLU A 147 3.69 4.22 11.75
CA GLU A 147 2.87 5.30 11.21
C GLU A 147 3.66 6.16 10.23
N GLU A 148 3.00 6.52 9.12
CA GLU A 148 3.52 7.50 8.19
C GLU A 148 2.46 8.59 7.98
N LEU A 149 2.91 9.85 7.93
CA LEU A 149 2.08 11.01 7.62
C LEU A 149 2.81 11.89 6.63
N TYR A 150 2.12 12.27 5.56
CA TYR A 150 2.64 13.14 4.52
C TYR A 150 1.73 14.35 4.32
N ASP A 151 2.32 15.54 4.36
CA ASP A 151 1.63 16.80 4.03
C ASP A 151 1.67 17.01 2.51
N LEU A 152 0.60 16.67 1.84
CA LEU A 152 0.54 16.66 0.37
C LEU A 152 0.61 18.04 -0.27
N LYS A 153 0.38 19.11 0.51
CA LYS A 153 0.52 20.48 0.02
C LYS A 153 1.97 20.96 0.05
N LYS A 154 2.75 20.52 1.07
CA LYS A 154 4.17 20.86 1.20
C LYS A 154 5.09 19.85 0.54
N ASP A 155 4.67 18.58 0.53
CA ASP A 155 5.43 17.44 -0.01
C ASP A 155 4.56 16.59 -0.95
N PRO A 156 4.27 17.08 -2.15
CA PRO A 156 3.44 16.36 -3.11
C PRO A 156 4.02 15.01 -3.56
N TYR A 157 5.32 14.82 -3.39
CA TYR A 157 6.03 13.59 -3.72
C TYR A 157 6.13 12.59 -2.56
N GLN A 158 5.61 12.94 -1.37
CA GLN A 158 5.57 12.05 -0.19
C GLN A 158 6.98 11.53 0.20
N MET A 159 7.93 12.44 0.21
CA MET A 159 9.33 12.12 0.49
C MET A 159 9.68 12.23 1.98
N ASN A 160 8.89 12.98 2.75
CA ASN A 160 9.20 13.30 4.15
C ASN A 160 8.04 12.85 5.05
N ASN A 161 8.29 11.80 5.83
CA ASN A 161 7.33 11.34 6.84
C ASN A 161 7.39 12.28 8.06
N VAL A 162 6.32 13.04 8.27
CA VAL A 162 6.17 14.01 9.37
C VAL A 162 5.40 13.47 10.58
N ALA A 163 5.12 12.16 10.64
CA ALA A 163 4.32 11.56 11.71
C ALA A 163 4.89 11.76 13.12
N ARG A 164 6.20 12.00 13.25
CA ARG A 164 6.88 12.23 14.53
C ARG A 164 7.17 13.70 14.83
N GLU A 165 6.79 14.61 13.93
CA GLU A 165 7.00 16.03 14.12
C GLU A 165 5.88 16.62 15.01
N SER A 166 6.25 17.37 16.04
CA SER A 166 5.29 17.93 17.03
C SER A 166 4.20 18.80 16.40
N GLY A 167 4.54 19.53 15.33
CA GLY A 167 3.59 20.36 14.59
C GLY A 167 2.48 19.58 13.88
N TYR A 168 2.63 18.26 13.72
CA TYR A 168 1.66 17.40 13.04
C TYR A 168 0.96 16.39 13.98
N GLU A 169 1.28 16.41 15.27
CA GLU A 169 0.73 15.44 16.24
C GLU A 169 -0.80 15.42 16.26
N ARG A 170 -1.43 16.59 16.28
CA ARG A 170 -2.90 16.70 16.27
C ARG A 170 -3.49 16.06 15.02
N VAL A 171 -2.96 16.38 13.83
CA VAL A 171 -3.43 15.84 12.56
C VAL A 171 -3.23 14.32 12.50
N ARG A 172 -2.09 13.84 12.97
CA ARG A 172 -1.80 12.41 13.06
C ARG A 172 -2.83 11.68 13.90
N ILE A 173 -3.14 12.19 15.10
CA ILE A 173 -4.13 11.61 16.02
C ILE A 173 -5.54 11.63 15.39
N GLU A 174 -5.94 12.74 14.78
CA GLU A 174 -7.24 12.87 14.13
C GLU A 174 -7.41 11.86 12.98
N LEU A 175 -6.40 11.74 12.10
CA LEU A 175 -6.44 10.80 10.97
C LEU A 175 -6.35 9.34 11.41
N ASN A 176 -5.57 9.03 12.47
CA ASN A 176 -5.53 7.71 13.07
C ASN A 176 -6.92 7.32 13.59
N LYS A 177 -7.55 8.17 14.39
CA LYS A 177 -8.91 7.93 14.91
C LYS A 177 -9.92 7.73 13.80
N LYS A 178 -9.91 8.60 12.76
CA LYS A 178 -10.80 8.48 11.61
C LYS A 178 -10.58 7.16 10.86
N LEU A 179 -9.32 6.78 10.62
CA LEU A 179 -8.98 5.52 9.99
C LEU A 179 -9.54 4.33 10.77
N PHE A 180 -9.26 4.24 12.06
CA PHE A 180 -9.70 3.11 12.90
C PHE A 180 -11.22 3.06 13.07
N SER A 181 -11.91 4.20 13.14
CA SER A 181 -13.38 4.25 13.12
C SER A 181 -13.93 3.60 11.85
N LEU A 182 -13.43 4.01 10.69
CA LEU A 182 -13.86 3.48 9.40
C LEU A 182 -13.58 1.97 9.24
N LEU A 183 -12.40 1.52 9.71
CA LEU A 183 -12.06 0.08 9.68
C LEU A 183 -12.98 -0.73 10.61
N THR A 184 -13.36 -0.18 11.76
CA THR A 184 -14.30 -0.81 12.70
C THR A 184 -15.71 -0.87 12.12
N GLU A 185 -16.19 0.23 11.57
CA GLU A 185 -17.52 0.32 10.95
C GLU A 185 -17.69 -0.66 9.77
N THR A 186 -16.60 -0.90 9.03
CA THR A 186 -16.58 -1.85 7.90
C THR A 186 -16.21 -3.28 8.31
N ASN A 187 -16.02 -3.55 9.60
CA ASN A 187 -15.59 -4.85 10.10
C ASN A 187 -14.31 -5.37 9.41
N ASP A 188 -13.30 -4.50 9.24
CA ASP A 188 -12.06 -4.90 8.57
C ASP A 188 -11.42 -6.09 9.30
N PRO A 189 -11.21 -7.25 8.64
CA PRO A 189 -10.66 -8.43 9.28
C PRO A 189 -9.26 -8.23 9.86
N ARG A 190 -8.53 -7.18 9.46
CA ARG A 190 -7.22 -6.84 10.05
C ARG A 190 -7.34 -6.45 11.52
N LEU A 191 -8.48 -5.91 11.95
CA LEU A 191 -8.72 -5.55 13.35
C LEU A 191 -9.24 -6.71 14.21
N LEU A 192 -9.56 -7.85 13.59
CA LEU A 192 -10.09 -9.02 14.27
C LEU A 192 -8.98 -10.05 14.52
N ASN A 193 -8.84 -10.52 15.76
CA ASN A 193 -7.89 -11.58 16.14
C ASN A 193 -6.47 -11.37 15.57
N ASP A 194 -5.92 -10.16 15.73
CA ASP A 194 -4.61 -9.73 15.18
C ASP A 194 -4.48 -9.98 13.65
N GLY A 195 -5.59 -9.93 12.94
CA GLY A 195 -5.62 -10.15 11.50
C GLY A 195 -5.37 -11.59 11.08
N SER A 196 -5.66 -12.56 11.92
CA SER A 196 -5.41 -13.99 11.67
C SER A 196 -5.97 -14.48 10.34
N PHE A 197 -7.08 -13.93 9.90
CA PHE A 197 -7.66 -14.20 8.57
C PHE A 197 -6.66 -13.95 7.43
N PHE A 198 -5.87 -12.88 7.52
CA PHE A 198 -4.89 -12.53 6.49
C PHE A 198 -3.53 -13.18 6.72
N GLU A 199 -3.18 -13.52 7.96
CA GLU A 199 -1.91 -14.16 8.28
C GLU A 199 -1.87 -15.61 7.74
N ASN A 200 -3.01 -16.30 7.75
CA ASN A 200 -3.16 -17.68 7.30
C ASN A 200 -4.32 -17.87 6.32
N PRO A 201 -4.41 -17.09 5.23
CA PRO A 201 -5.54 -17.21 4.32
C PRO A 201 -5.48 -18.52 3.55
N PRO A 202 -6.64 -19.09 3.20
CA PRO A 202 -6.69 -20.17 2.24
C PRO A 202 -6.16 -19.66 0.90
N MET A 203 -5.17 -20.37 0.34
CA MET A 203 -4.60 -20.00 -0.96
C MET A 203 -5.32 -20.78 -2.06
N SER A 204 -5.87 -20.07 -3.04
CA SER A 204 -6.44 -20.69 -4.25
C SER A 204 -5.36 -20.83 -5.32
N GLY A 205 -5.13 -22.05 -5.78
CA GLY A 205 -4.21 -22.36 -6.86
C GLY A 205 -2.82 -22.81 -6.42
N PRO A 206 -2.01 -23.28 -7.36
CA PRO A 206 -0.67 -23.79 -7.07
C PRO A 206 0.20 -22.62 -6.59
N VAL A 207 0.44 -22.59 -5.32
CA VAL A 207 1.48 -21.71 -4.77
C VAL A 207 2.82 -22.34 -5.11
N GLY A 208 3.22 -22.24 -6.37
CA GLY A 208 4.54 -22.63 -6.79
C GLY A 208 5.54 -21.78 -5.98
N GLY A 209 6.22 -22.29 -4.98
CA GLY A 209 7.08 -21.52 -4.09
C GLY A 209 8.54 -21.79 -4.30
N VAL A 210 9.34 -20.81 -3.95
CA VAL A 210 10.72 -21.09 -3.55
C VAL A 210 10.61 -22.13 -2.43
N LYS A 211 11.04 -23.38 -2.71
CA LYS A 211 11.14 -24.41 -1.69
C LYS A 211 12.12 -23.88 -0.64
N VAL A 212 11.61 -23.42 0.49
CA VAL A 212 12.44 -23.15 1.65
C VAL A 212 12.93 -24.53 2.09
N LYS A 213 14.19 -24.85 1.80
CA LYS A 213 14.82 -25.98 2.46
C LYS A 213 14.76 -25.67 3.96
N LYS A 214 14.11 -26.56 4.71
CA LYS A 214 14.11 -26.56 6.17
C LYS A 214 15.54 -26.62 6.70
#